data_bd57a90280a3b09a75d1f2276779f9ce
#
_entry.id   bd57a90280a3b09a75d1f2276779f9ce
#
_cell.length_a   1.000
_cell.length_b   1.000
_cell.length_c   1.000
_cell.angle_alpha   90.00
_cell.angle_beta   90.00
_cell.angle_gamma   90.00
#
_symmetry.space_group_name_H-M   'P 1'
#
loop_
_entity.id
_entity.type
_entity.pdbx_description
1 polymer ?
#
loop_
_entity_poly.entity_id
_entity_poly.type
_entity_poly.pdbx_seq_one_letter_code
_entity_poly.pdbx_strand_id
1 'polypeptide(L)'
;KPDLYSPLREKYGVRDLSLPLRELLRYMVAESDNNACDILIRWLGGVEKVAAYSRKIGLRQTEILVTETEMNRNVRLQYANKAPLSEIIRLLQLIDGGKLFAPELHKELLAIMEKTSTGTDKIKKYLPSFVSVAHKTGSSSRLTDGKKIADNDVAIIKSGNNVWYLAVMVADSRLSDKENAEIIARIAFLIYKTEINGKISGKTPEN
;
A
#
# COMPACT_ATOMS: atom_id res chain seq x y z
N LYS A 1 8.76 17.54 -8.24
CA LYS A 1 8.06 18.17 -9.37
C LYS A 1 6.78 18.81 -8.87
N PRO A 2 6.38 20.00 -9.40
CA PRO A 2 5.28 20.78 -8.81
C PRO A 2 3.91 20.10 -8.88
N ASP A 3 3.68 19.26 -9.85
CA ASP A 3 2.35 18.71 -10.17
C ASP A 3 2.03 17.37 -9.49
N LEU A 4 2.99 16.81 -8.74
CA LEU A 4 2.80 15.54 -8.03
C LEU A 4 2.25 15.78 -6.62
N TYR A 5 1.39 14.89 -6.16
CA TYR A 5 1.05 14.82 -4.73
C TYR A 5 2.32 14.57 -3.92
N SER A 6 2.67 15.50 -3.03
CA SER A 6 3.90 15.43 -2.27
C SER A 6 3.84 16.21 -0.96
N PRO A 7 3.45 15.58 0.16
CA PRO A 7 3.55 16.15 1.50
C PRO A 7 4.96 16.62 1.86
N LEU A 8 6.00 15.94 1.34
CA LEU A 8 7.38 16.36 1.45
C LEU A 8 7.59 17.78 0.90
N ARG A 9 7.10 18.03 -0.31
CA ARG A 9 7.20 19.36 -0.95
C ARG A 9 6.33 20.40 -0.23
N GLU A 10 5.16 20.03 0.21
CA GLU A 10 4.28 20.92 0.97
C GLU A 10 4.98 21.41 2.24
N LYS A 11 5.69 20.53 2.93
CA LYS A 11 6.41 20.86 4.16
C LYS A 11 7.65 21.71 3.93
N TYR A 12 8.45 21.38 2.92
CA TYR A 12 9.80 21.98 2.76
C TYR A 12 9.90 22.97 1.61
N GLY A 13 8.89 23.08 0.75
CA GLY A 13 8.92 23.91 -0.45
C GLY A 13 9.79 23.33 -1.57
N VAL A 14 10.03 24.14 -2.61
CA VAL A 14 10.90 23.79 -3.74
C VAL A 14 12.29 24.37 -3.48
N ARG A 15 13.18 23.55 -2.92
CA ARG A 15 14.57 23.92 -2.61
C ARG A 15 15.46 22.69 -2.59
N ASP A 16 16.76 22.87 -2.67
CA ASP A 16 17.72 21.82 -2.40
C ASP A 16 17.58 21.37 -0.93
N LEU A 17 17.45 20.07 -0.74
CA LEU A 17 17.17 19.48 0.55
C LEU A 17 18.02 18.23 0.75
N SER A 18 18.68 18.15 1.90
CA SER A 18 19.38 16.94 2.34
C SER A 18 18.54 16.27 3.42
N LEU A 19 18.07 15.06 3.14
CA LEU A 19 17.28 14.26 4.07
C LEU A 19 17.91 12.88 4.25
N PRO A 20 17.85 12.30 5.46
CA PRO A 20 18.17 10.90 5.66
C PRO A 20 17.28 10.00 4.78
N LEU A 21 17.85 8.90 4.27
CA LEU A 21 17.11 7.90 3.48
C LEU A 21 15.83 7.43 4.20
N ARG A 22 15.91 7.25 5.51
CA ARG A 22 14.77 6.89 6.38
C ARG A 22 13.60 7.87 6.25
N GLU A 23 13.86 9.15 6.18
CA GLU A 23 12.79 10.15 6.00
C GLU A 23 12.15 10.06 4.62
N LEU A 24 12.91 9.83 3.56
CA LEU A 24 12.36 9.60 2.22
C LEU A 24 11.50 8.35 2.17
N LEU A 25 11.94 7.25 2.81
CA LEU A 25 11.15 6.02 2.94
C LEU A 25 9.85 6.26 3.71
N ARG A 26 9.91 7.01 4.80
CA ARG A 26 8.71 7.38 5.57
C ARG A 26 7.71 8.17 4.72
N TYR A 27 8.18 9.19 3.99
CA TYR A 27 7.32 9.96 3.10
C TYR A 27 6.72 9.09 1.99
N MET A 28 7.52 8.24 1.34
CA MET A 28 7.04 7.34 0.28
C MET A 28 5.99 6.36 0.79
N VAL A 29 6.23 5.72 1.93
CA VAL A 29 5.37 4.63 2.43
C VAL A 29 4.20 5.17 3.24
N ALA A 30 4.45 5.99 4.27
CA ALA A 30 3.41 6.42 5.21
C ALA A 30 2.56 7.58 4.69
N GLU A 31 3.16 8.48 3.92
CA GLU A 31 2.49 9.67 3.37
C GLU A 31 2.13 9.53 1.88
N SER A 32 2.52 8.41 1.25
CA SER A 32 2.32 8.17 -0.20
C SER A 32 2.90 9.28 -1.10
N ASP A 33 4.07 9.80 -0.75
CA ASP A 33 4.73 10.91 -1.44
C ASP A 33 5.32 10.47 -2.78
N ASN A 34 4.80 11.01 -3.88
CA ASN A 34 5.21 10.62 -5.23
C ASN A 34 6.60 11.16 -5.60
N ASN A 35 7.00 12.33 -5.07
CA ASN A 35 8.36 12.84 -5.29
C ASN A 35 9.40 11.96 -4.56
N ALA A 36 9.12 11.55 -3.32
CA ALA A 36 10.00 10.64 -2.59
C ALA A 36 10.11 9.29 -3.31
N CYS A 37 9.01 8.77 -3.85
CA CYS A 37 8.99 7.54 -4.64
C CYS A 37 9.91 7.65 -5.87
N ASP A 38 9.73 8.69 -6.69
CA ASP A 38 10.53 8.89 -7.90
C ASP A 38 12.02 9.17 -7.61
N ILE A 39 12.32 9.85 -6.50
CA ILE A 39 13.71 10.06 -6.05
C ILE A 39 14.36 8.73 -5.72
N LEU A 40 13.67 7.87 -4.98
CA LEU A 40 14.19 6.56 -4.58
C LEU A 40 14.32 5.61 -5.77
N ILE A 41 13.34 5.56 -6.69
CA ILE A 41 13.44 4.79 -7.93
C ILE A 41 14.67 5.21 -8.74
N ARG A 42 14.90 6.51 -8.90
CA ARG A 42 16.07 7.04 -9.61
C ARG A 42 17.37 6.69 -8.92
N TRP A 43 17.41 6.82 -7.60
CA TRP A 43 18.61 6.47 -6.81
C TRP A 43 18.96 4.99 -6.92
N LEU A 44 17.96 4.11 -7.04
CA LEU A 44 18.13 2.66 -7.26
C LEU A 44 18.53 2.30 -8.71
N GLY A 45 18.53 3.26 -9.63
CA GLY A 45 18.91 3.06 -11.03
C GLY A 45 17.74 2.85 -11.99
N GLY A 46 16.53 3.33 -11.61
CA GLY A 46 15.35 3.32 -12.47
C GLY A 46 14.38 2.18 -12.22
N VAL A 47 13.23 2.24 -12.91
CA VAL A 47 12.14 1.27 -12.76
C VAL A 47 12.57 -0.16 -13.15
N GLU A 48 13.47 -0.32 -14.12
CA GLU A 48 13.98 -1.62 -14.57
C GLU A 48 14.73 -2.35 -13.44
N LYS A 49 15.48 -1.61 -12.61
CA LYS A 49 16.20 -2.18 -11.45
C LYS A 49 15.23 -2.63 -10.36
N VAL A 50 14.19 -1.82 -10.11
CA VAL A 50 13.13 -2.18 -9.15
C VAL A 50 12.36 -3.40 -9.65
N ALA A 51 11.96 -3.45 -10.93
CA ALA A 51 11.29 -4.58 -11.54
C ALA A 51 12.18 -5.85 -11.54
N ALA A 52 13.49 -5.72 -11.78
CA ALA A 52 14.42 -6.84 -11.70
C ALA A 52 14.51 -7.40 -10.27
N TYR A 53 14.52 -6.53 -9.27
CA TYR A 53 14.48 -6.95 -7.86
C TYR A 53 13.16 -7.64 -7.49
N SER A 54 12.02 -7.12 -7.94
CA SER A 54 10.71 -7.77 -7.74
C SER A 54 10.72 -9.20 -8.27
N ARG A 55 11.22 -9.42 -9.48
CA ARG A 55 11.38 -10.78 -10.05
C ARG A 55 12.32 -11.66 -9.22
N LYS A 56 13.43 -11.10 -8.72
CA LYS A 56 14.40 -11.82 -7.89
C LYS A 56 13.79 -12.36 -6.59
N ILE A 57 12.88 -11.60 -5.97
CA ILE A 57 12.17 -12.04 -4.74
C ILE A 57 10.92 -12.89 -5.04
N GLY A 58 10.69 -13.22 -6.31
CA GLY A 58 9.63 -14.15 -6.76
C GLY A 58 8.32 -13.51 -7.18
N LEU A 59 8.27 -12.18 -7.38
CA LEU A 59 7.12 -11.45 -7.95
C LEU A 59 7.31 -11.35 -9.46
N ARG A 60 7.00 -12.43 -10.17
CA ARG A 60 7.38 -12.59 -11.60
C ARG A 60 6.38 -11.99 -12.58
N GLN A 61 5.12 -11.81 -12.15
CA GLN A 61 4.03 -11.26 -12.94
C GLN A 61 3.76 -9.79 -12.61
N THR A 62 4.46 -9.24 -11.60
CA THR A 62 4.40 -7.82 -11.24
C THR A 62 5.16 -7.01 -12.27
N GLU A 63 4.48 -6.07 -12.90
CA GLU A 63 5.03 -5.12 -13.87
C GLU A 63 5.19 -3.75 -13.22
N ILE A 64 6.43 -3.24 -13.21
CA ILE A 64 6.80 -1.90 -12.76
C ILE A 64 7.52 -1.25 -13.95
N LEU A 65 6.81 -0.44 -14.71
CA LEU A 65 7.24 0.04 -16.01
C LEU A 65 7.43 1.55 -16.07
N VAL A 66 6.72 2.28 -15.21
CA VAL A 66 6.67 3.74 -15.23
C VAL A 66 6.77 4.34 -13.84
N THR A 67 7.26 5.57 -13.77
CA THR A 67 7.39 6.38 -12.55
C THR A 67 6.07 7.11 -12.24
N GLU A 68 5.97 7.67 -11.02
CA GLU A 68 4.85 8.53 -10.62
C GLU A 68 4.73 9.76 -11.51
N THR A 69 5.86 10.32 -11.93
CA THR A 69 5.90 11.45 -12.88
C THR A 69 5.29 11.10 -14.24
N GLU A 70 5.58 9.92 -14.77
CA GLU A 70 5.05 9.48 -16.07
C GLU A 70 3.56 9.22 -15.98
N MET A 71 3.10 8.57 -14.92
CA MET A 71 1.68 8.34 -14.64
C MET A 71 0.90 9.65 -14.48
N ASN A 72 1.49 10.67 -13.84
CA ASN A 72 0.85 11.97 -13.68
C ASN A 72 0.72 12.74 -15.03
N ARG A 73 1.72 12.61 -15.91
CA ARG A 73 1.71 13.24 -17.24
C ARG A 73 0.71 12.60 -18.19
N ASN A 74 0.52 11.31 -18.08
CA ASN A 74 -0.42 10.54 -18.87
C ASN A 74 -1.15 9.55 -17.97
N VAL A 75 -2.38 9.88 -17.61
CA VAL A 75 -3.21 9.09 -16.70
C VAL A 75 -3.39 7.64 -17.15
N ARG A 76 -3.38 7.37 -18.48
CA ARG A 76 -3.48 5.99 -19.00
C ARG A 76 -2.27 5.11 -18.64
N LEU A 77 -1.11 5.71 -18.37
CA LEU A 77 0.07 4.97 -17.90
C LEU A 77 -0.12 4.37 -16.49
N GLN A 78 -1.15 4.77 -15.75
CA GLN A 78 -1.49 4.13 -14.48
C GLN A 78 -1.93 2.66 -14.64
N TYR A 79 -2.30 2.22 -15.85
CA TYR A 79 -2.52 0.81 -16.16
C TYR A 79 -1.22 0.01 -16.42
N ALA A 80 -0.09 0.69 -16.64
CA ALA A 80 1.16 0.03 -16.98
C ALA A 80 1.79 -0.68 -15.77
N ASN A 81 1.67 -0.09 -14.57
CA ASN A 81 2.12 -0.71 -13.33
C ASN A 81 0.98 -1.60 -12.80
N LYS A 82 1.20 -2.90 -12.77
CA LYS A 82 0.18 -3.88 -12.36
C LYS A 82 0.79 -5.08 -11.67
N ALA A 83 0.02 -5.72 -10.81
CA ALA A 83 0.38 -6.94 -10.12
C ALA A 83 -0.86 -7.81 -9.89
N PRO A 84 -0.75 -9.15 -9.97
CA PRO A 84 -1.80 -10.03 -9.53
C PRO A 84 -1.91 -9.98 -7.99
N LEU A 85 -3.14 -10.12 -7.47
CA LEU A 85 -3.40 -10.10 -6.02
C LEU A 85 -2.55 -11.12 -5.26
N SER A 86 -2.31 -12.29 -5.86
CA SER A 86 -1.46 -13.34 -5.27
C SER A 86 -0.02 -12.87 -5.01
N GLU A 87 0.56 -12.07 -5.89
CA GLU A 87 1.90 -11.53 -5.71
C GLU A 87 1.93 -10.37 -4.70
N ILE A 88 0.87 -9.59 -4.60
CA ILE A 88 0.72 -8.59 -3.55
C ILE A 88 0.65 -9.28 -2.18
N ILE A 89 -0.16 -10.32 -2.01
CA ILE A 89 -0.22 -11.11 -0.78
C ILE A 89 1.15 -11.74 -0.48
N ARG A 90 1.84 -12.30 -1.48
CA ARG A 90 3.19 -12.83 -1.33
C ARG A 90 4.17 -11.75 -0.85
N LEU A 91 4.11 -10.52 -1.40
CA LEU A 91 4.96 -9.42 -0.95
C LEU A 91 4.71 -9.08 0.52
N LEU A 92 3.44 -8.99 0.94
CA LEU A 92 3.09 -8.75 2.35
C LEU A 92 3.63 -9.85 3.26
N GLN A 93 3.55 -11.12 2.85
CA GLN A 93 4.12 -12.27 3.58
C GLN A 93 5.65 -12.20 3.66
N LEU A 94 6.33 -11.80 2.60
CA LEU A 94 7.78 -11.62 2.58
C LEU A 94 8.21 -10.48 3.51
N ILE A 95 7.46 -9.37 3.53
CA ILE A 95 7.69 -8.24 4.43
C ILE A 95 7.50 -8.70 5.88
N ASP A 96 6.38 -9.33 6.20
CA ASP A 96 6.06 -9.74 7.58
C ASP A 96 7.03 -10.83 8.08
N GLY A 97 7.44 -11.73 7.20
CA GLY A 97 8.36 -12.82 7.54
C GLY A 97 9.80 -12.40 7.85
N GLY A 98 10.15 -11.12 7.65
CA GLY A 98 11.45 -10.53 8.01
C GLY A 98 12.66 -11.10 7.27
N LYS A 99 12.45 -11.82 6.16
CA LYS A 99 13.54 -12.49 5.42
C LYS A 99 14.20 -11.62 4.34
N LEU A 100 13.61 -10.46 4.04
CA LEU A 100 14.11 -9.56 3.00
C LEU A 100 15.14 -8.55 3.52
N PHE A 101 15.13 -8.27 4.83
CA PHE A 101 15.89 -7.19 5.44
C PHE A 101 16.54 -7.64 6.74
N ALA A 102 17.56 -6.89 7.19
CA ALA A 102 18.07 -7.01 8.55
C ALA A 102 16.93 -6.73 9.57
N PRO A 103 16.96 -7.36 10.77
CA PRO A 103 15.86 -7.29 11.73
C PRO A 103 15.44 -5.88 12.11
N GLU A 104 16.39 -4.94 12.20
CA GLU A 104 16.12 -3.54 12.53
C GLU A 104 15.35 -2.83 11.42
N LEU A 105 15.75 -3.05 10.16
CA LEU A 105 15.09 -2.48 8.99
C LEU A 105 13.69 -3.09 8.77
N HIS A 106 13.52 -4.37 9.08
CA HIS A 106 12.22 -5.04 9.06
C HIS A 106 11.25 -4.39 10.05
N LYS A 107 11.67 -4.23 11.32
CA LYS A 107 10.86 -3.56 12.34
C LYS A 107 10.51 -2.13 11.95
N GLU A 108 11.48 -1.40 11.40
CA GLU A 108 11.28 -0.03 10.97
C GLU A 108 10.26 0.06 9.82
N LEU A 109 10.35 -0.80 8.81
CA LEU A 109 9.38 -0.81 7.70
C LEU A 109 7.96 -1.08 8.19
N LEU A 110 7.77 -2.08 9.06
CA LEU A 110 6.45 -2.35 9.65
C LEU A 110 5.94 -1.16 10.45
N ALA A 111 6.78 -0.53 11.26
CA ALA A 111 6.40 0.66 12.04
C ALA A 111 6.04 1.86 11.14
N ILE A 112 6.69 2.03 10.00
CA ILE A 112 6.33 3.05 9.00
C ILE A 112 4.96 2.71 8.38
N MET A 113 4.71 1.45 7.99
CA MET A 113 3.45 1.02 7.41
C MET A 113 2.28 1.14 8.40
N GLU A 114 2.47 0.88 9.69
CA GLU A 114 1.45 1.08 10.74
C GLU A 114 1.05 2.56 10.91
N LYS A 115 2.02 3.46 10.68
CA LYS A 115 1.84 4.92 10.75
C LYS A 115 1.34 5.54 9.45
N THR A 116 0.94 4.74 8.47
CA THR A 116 0.37 5.25 7.22
C THR A 116 -0.82 6.16 7.52
N SER A 117 -0.73 7.41 7.04
CA SER A 117 -1.71 8.47 7.28
C SER A 117 -2.81 8.51 6.22
N THR A 118 -2.55 7.93 5.04
CA THR A 118 -3.53 7.85 3.94
C THR A 118 -4.50 6.69 4.13
N GLY A 119 -5.76 6.84 3.67
CA GLY A 119 -6.76 5.75 3.65
C GLY A 119 -7.25 5.30 5.02
N THR A 120 -7.35 6.22 5.98
CA THR A 120 -7.98 5.96 7.29
C THR A 120 -9.45 5.54 7.17
N ASP A 121 -10.06 5.84 6.03
CA ASP A 121 -11.42 5.50 5.63
C ASP A 121 -11.53 4.17 4.83
N LYS A 122 -10.42 3.45 4.63
CA LYS A 122 -10.33 2.17 3.92
C LYS A 122 -10.21 0.99 4.90
N ILE A 123 -9.22 0.12 4.77
CA ILE A 123 -9.08 -1.09 5.60
C ILE A 123 -9.17 -0.79 7.10
N LYS A 124 -8.57 0.29 7.58
CA LYS A 124 -8.58 0.67 9.00
C LYS A 124 -9.94 1.06 9.55
N LYS A 125 -10.85 1.54 8.72
CA LYS A 125 -12.05 2.29 9.12
C LYS A 125 -12.90 1.63 10.22
N TYR A 126 -13.16 0.34 10.06
CA TYR A 126 -14.08 -0.39 10.96
C TYR A 126 -13.36 -1.41 11.84
N LEU A 127 -12.03 -1.50 11.74
CA LEU A 127 -11.27 -2.38 12.60
C LEU A 127 -11.10 -1.76 13.99
N PRO A 128 -11.19 -2.55 15.08
CA PRO A 128 -10.95 -2.05 16.43
C PRO A 128 -9.54 -1.47 16.60
N SER A 129 -9.39 -0.48 17.47
CA SER A 129 -8.13 0.23 17.70
C SER A 129 -6.99 -0.64 18.23
N PHE A 130 -7.31 -1.80 18.84
CA PHE A 130 -6.31 -2.76 19.30
C PHE A 130 -5.76 -3.67 18.19
N VAL A 131 -6.35 -3.61 16.99
CA VAL A 131 -5.86 -4.36 15.81
C VAL A 131 -4.75 -3.56 15.16
N SER A 132 -3.56 -4.14 15.07
CA SER A 132 -2.46 -3.53 14.32
C SER A 132 -2.70 -3.69 12.82
N VAL A 133 -2.55 -2.61 12.07
CA VAL A 133 -2.74 -2.56 10.62
C VAL A 133 -1.56 -1.84 9.98
N ALA A 134 -0.60 -2.59 9.49
CA ALA A 134 0.48 -2.10 8.66
C ALA A 134 0.03 -2.11 7.19
N HIS A 135 -0.25 -0.93 6.60
CA HIS A 135 -0.90 -0.87 5.29
C HIS A 135 -0.27 0.13 4.32
N LYS A 136 -0.61 0.00 3.05
CA LYS A 136 -0.27 0.93 1.98
C LYS A 136 -1.43 1.11 1.03
N THR A 137 -1.82 2.36 0.82
CA THR A 137 -2.89 2.73 -0.12
C THR A 137 -2.35 3.01 -1.52
N GLY A 138 -3.23 2.89 -2.52
CA GLY A 138 -3.04 3.38 -3.87
C GLY A 138 -4.31 4.08 -4.35
N SER A 139 -4.16 5.21 -5.03
CA SER A 139 -5.29 5.97 -5.57
C SER A 139 -4.88 6.61 -6.88
N SER A 140 -5.60 6.28 -7.95
CA SER A 140 -5.38 6.83 -9.28
C SER A 140 -6.13 8.14 -9.51
N SER A 141 -5.77 8.82 -10.59
CA SER A 141 -6.63 9.83 -11.19
C SER A 141 -7.84 9.21 -11.89
N ARG A 142 -8.76 10.07 -12.34
CA ARG A 142 -9.90 9.66 -13.18
C ARG A 142 -9.62 9.93 -14.65
N LEU A 143 -10.13 9.05 -15.49
CA LEU A 143 -10.21 9.26 -16.93
C LEU A 143 -11.24 10.35 -17.26
N THR A 144 -11.20 10.86 -18.49
CA THR A 144 -12.14 11.89 -18.97
C THR A 144 -13.60 11.45 -18.95
N ASP A 145 -13.87 10.14 -18.99
CA ASP A 145 -15.20 9.56 -18.86
C ASP A 145 -15.64 9.35 -17.37
N GLY A 146 -14.88 9.89 -16.42
CA GLY A 146 -15.14 9.81 -14.98
C GLY A 146 -14.70 8.51 -14.30
N LYS A 147 -14.18 7.54 -15.05
CA LYS A 147 -13.71 6.26 -14.51
C LYS A 147 -12.43 6.43 -13.70
N LYS A 148 -12.41 5.99 -12.46
CA LYS A 148 -11.21 5.89 -11.62
C LYS A 148 -10.50 4.58 -11.94
N ILE A 149 -9.24 4.66 -12.35
CA ILE A 149 -8.47 3.49 -12.80
C ILE A 149 -8.24 2.52 -11.65
N ALA A 150 -7.83 3.03 -10.49
CA ALA A 150 -7.57 2.20 -9.31
C ALA A 150 -7.84 2.95 -8.01
N ASP A 151 -8.38 2.24 -7.02
CA ASP A 151 -8.47 2.68 -5.63
C ASP A 151 -8.23 1.46 -4.73
N ASN A 152 -7.10 1.43 -4.06
CA ASN A 152 -6.55 0.22 -3.48
C ASN A 152 -6.17 0.43 -2.02
N ASP A 153 -6.17 -0.66 -1.24
CA ASP A 153 -5.50 -0.74 0.04
C ASP A 153 -5.02 -2.17 0.30
N VAL A 154 -3.80 -2.33 0.79
CA VAL A 154 -3.19 -3.62 1.08
C VAL A 154 -2.58 -3.58 2.48
N ALA A 155 -2.74 -4.65 3.27
CA ALA A 155 -2.39 -4.62 4.68
C ALA A 155 -1.88 -5.95 5.23
N ILE A 156 -0.98 -5.85 6.21
CA ILE A 156 -0.68 -6.87 7.20
C ILE A 156 -1.50 -6.51 8.44
N ILE A 157 -2.42 -7.37 8.84
CA ILE A 157 -3.34 -7.14 9.96
C ILE A 157 -3.00 -8.12 11.06
N LYS A 158 -2.80 -7.63 12.29
CA LYS A 158 -2.47 -8.47 13.45
C LYS A 158 -3.44 -8.22 14.59
N SER A 159 -3.96 -9.31 15.17
CA SER A 159 -4.82 -9.27 16.35
C SER A 159 -4.56 -10.50 17.24
N GLY A 160 -4.01 -10.28 18.41
CA GLY A 160 -3.49 -11.36 19.25
C GLY A 160 -2.44 -12.18 18.50
N ASN A 161 -2.61 -13.50 18.44
CA ASN A 161 -1.73 -14.42 17.72
C ASN A 161 -2.09 -14.61 16.23
N ASN A 162 -3.12 -13.94 15.73
CA ASN A 162 -3.55 -14.09 14.36
C ASN A 162 -2.92 -13.03 13.46
N VAL A 163 -2.52 -13.45 12.25
CA VAL A 163 -2.00 -12.57 11.20
C VAL A 163 -2.79 -12.81 9.93
N TRP A 164 -3.24 -11.75 9.28
CA TRP A 164 -3.90 -11.78 7.98
C TRP A 164 -3.20 -10.87 6.98
N TYR A 165 -3.17 -11.30 5.75
CA TYR A 165 -2.69 -10.49 4.63
C TYR A 165 -3.88 -10.18 3.74
N LEU A 166 -4.21 -8.92 3.62
CA LEU A 166 -5.37 -8.46 2.86
C LEU A 166 -4.94 -7.53 1.74
N ALA A 167 -5.47 -7.76 0.54
CA ALA A 167 -5.34 -6.85 -0.59
C ALA A 167 -6.73 -6.64 -1.21
N VAL A 168 -7.20 -5.40 -1.19
CA VAL A 168 -8.46 -5.00 -1.83
C VAL A 168 -8.15 -3.97 -2.90
N MET A 169 -8.47 -4.31 -4.14
CA MET A 169 -8.24 -3.47 -5.31
C MET A 169 -9.55 -3.19 -6.03
N VAL A 170 -9.94 -1.94 -6.08
CA VAL A 170 -11.07 -1.46 -6.86
C VAL A 170 -10.53 -0.88 -8.15
N ALA A 171 -10.91 -1.47 -9.29
CA ALA A 171 -10.44 -1.07 -10.61
C ALA A 171 -11.60 -0.56 -11.47
N ASP A 172 -11.31 0.40 -12.35
CA ASP A 172 -12.25 0.92 -13.36
C ASP A 172 -13.60 1.39 -12.81
N SER A 173 -13.58 1.94 -11.60
CA SER A 173 -14.79 2.33 -10.88
C SER A 173 -15.34 3.68 -11.35
N ARG A 174 -16.68 3.76 -11.49
CA ARG A 174 -17.43 5.02 -11.69
C ARG A 174 -18.01 5.58 -10.38
N LEU A 175 -17.85 4.84 -9.28
CA LEU A 175 -18.27 5.29 -7.96
C LEU A 175 -17.38 6.45 -7.47
N SER A 176 -17.87 7.21 -6.52
CA SER A 176 -17.08 8.23 -5.83
C SER A 176 -15.92 7.59 -5.02
N ASP A 177 -14.93 8.40 -4.66
CA ASP A 177 -13.81 7.94 -3.83
C ASP A 177 -14.29 7.46 -2.46
N LYS A 178 -15.33 8.10 -1.92
CA LYS A 178 -15.97 7.69 -0.65
C LYS A 178 -16.63 6.32 -0.75
N GLU A 179 -17.32 6.04 -1.85
CA GLU A 179 -17.96 4.73 -2.08
C GLU A 179 -16.91 3.63 -2.29
N ASN A 180 -15.84 3.90 -3.04
CA ASN A 180 -14.74 2.96 -3.20
C ASN A 180 -14.07 2.65 -1.86
N ALA A 181 -13.79 3.68 -1.06
CA ALA A 181 -13.22 3.52 0.28
C ALA A 181 -14.15 2.70 1.20
N GLU A 182 -15.45 2.94 1.13
CA GLU A 182 -16.46 2.20 1.90
C GLU A 182 -16.50 0.71 1.51
N ILE A 183 -16.40 0.39 0.22
CA ILE A 183 -16.31 -1.01 -0.25
C ILE A 183 -15.08 -1.69 0.36
N ILE A 184 -13.90 -1.05 0.29
CA ILE A 184 -12.66 -1.57 0.88
C ILE A 184 -12.82 -1.79 2.39
N ALA A 185 -13.38 -0.81 3.09
CA ALA A 185 -13.57 -0.87 4.53
C ALA A 185 -14.52 -2.00 4.96
N ARG A 186 -15.65 -2.18 4.23
CA ARG A 186 -16.62 -3.25 4.51
C ARG A 186 -16.05 -4.64 4.26
N ILE A 187 -15.31 -4.83 3.18
CA ILE A 187 -14.64 -6.11 2.90
C ILE A 187 -13.69 -6.45 4.05
N ALA A 188 -12.84 -5.52 4.47
CA ALA A 188 -11.91 -5.73 5.57
C ALA A 188 -12.64 -6.08 6.89
N PHE A 189 -13.73 -5.38 7.19
CA PHE A 189 -14.51 -5.61 8.39
C PHE A 189 -15.24 -6.97 8.37
N LEU A 190 -15.79 -7.39 7.23
CA LEU A 190 -16.43 -8.70 7.09
C LEU A 190 -15.42 -9.83 7.32
N ILE A 191 -14.24 -9.75 6.71
CA ILE A 191 -13.18 -10.73 6.92
C ILE A 191 -12.75 -10.77 8.39
N TYR A 192 -12.57 -9.61 9.00
CA TYR A 192 -12.25 -9.52 10.42
C TYR A 192 -13.31 -10.21 11.30
N LYS A 193 -14.59 -9.94 11.05
CA LYS A 193 -15.71 -10.56 11.82
C LYS A 193 -15.78 -12.06 11.65
N THR A 194 -15.63 -12.57 10.43
CA THR A 194 -15.73 -14.02 10.16
C THR A 194 -14.55 -14.79 10.76
N GLU A 195 -13.35 -14.27 10.65
CA GLU A 195 -12.15 -14.93 11.15
C GLU A 195 -12.01 -14.89 12.68
N ILE A 196 -12.50 -13.85 13.33
CA ILE A 196 -12.42 -13.71 14.80
C ILE A 196 -13.64 -14.30 15.48
N ASN A 197 -14.86 -14.02 15.02
CA ASN A 197 -16.06 -14.56 15.63
C ASN A 197 -16.27 -16.06 15.32
N GLY A 198 -15.81 -16.55 14.15
CA GLY A 198 -15.86 -17.96 13.82
C GLY A 198 -14.97 -18.83 14.73
N LYS A 199 -13.90 -18.28 15.29
CA LYS A 199 -13.02 -18.97 16.27
C LYS A 199 -13.53 -18.89 17.71
N ILE A 200 -14.38 -17.91 18.03
CA ILE A 200 -15.00 -17.77 19.37
C ILE A 200 -16.21 -18.69 19.50
N SER A 201 -16.95 -18.92 18.42
CA SER A 201 -18.11 -19.83 18.39
C SER A 201 -17.76 -21.31 18.21
N GLY A 202 -16.51 -21.65 17.94
CA GLY A 202 -16.01 -23.03 17.76
C GLY A 202 -15.68 -23.78 19.05
N LYS A 203 -16.00 -23.26 20.24
CA LYS A 203 -16.05 -24.05 21.47
C LYS A 203 -17.40 -24.74 21.54
N THR A 204 -17.50 -25.95 20.96
CA THR A 204 -18.53 -26.92 21.34
C THR A 204 -18.42 -27.19 22.83
N PRO A 205 -19.52 -27.14 23.57
CA PRO A 205 -19.51 -27.64 24.97
C PRO A 205 -19.21 -29.14 24.91
N GLU A 206 -18.13 -29.54 25.55
CA GLU A 206 -17.92 -30.96 25.86
C GLU A 206 -19.07 -31.40 26.81
N ASN A 207 -19.79 -32.41 26.36
CA ASN A 207 -20.74 -33.16 27.21
C ASN A 207 -19.99 -34.04 28.21
#